data_7d1766e8d18e44b600a689b5155806fd
#
_entry.id   7d1766e8d18e44b600a689b5155806fd
#
_cell.length_a   1.000
_cell.length_b   1.000
_cell.length_c   1.000
_cell.angle_alpha   90.00
_cell.angle_beta   90.00
_cell.angle_gamma   90.00
#
_symmetry.space_group_name_H-M   'P 1'
#
loop_
_entity.id
_entity.type
_entity.pdbx_description
1 polymer ?
#
loop_
_entity_poly.entity_id
_entity_poly.type
_entity_poly.pdbx_seq_one_letter_code
_entity_poly.pdbx_strand_id
1 'polypeptide(L)'
;MKTIKILIIIMIFAIIQMPVFDARAGISVAPDRHIVSLSPGEEMLVKYQVSNVGAKDVNITIAPEAWSGLKDPYDWLALQSDNVYVKAGESSPIVIGVSAPEDAIGEMVAMLFLCYKDTSESQLNIRNGVPLYMIIKGTEDYGLDIDNIEVTYTKNDNNVNDLNIIVDINNTGNVHIVPDVKVFIRNNNGKLLKEASLNRPNIVLRGKKHTYRLGWRNPFFKDGIYTVTAVLDYEDKIESVSKEAQFNVSDNNIEMIPSAKAGN
;
A
#
# COMPACT_ATOMS: atom_id res chain seq x y z
N MET A 1 47.54 -42.32 9.34
CA MET A 1 47.23 -40.95 8.82
C MET A 1 46.26 -40.88 7.64
N LYS A 2 46.29 -41.77 6.64
CA LYS A 2 45.34 -41.74 5.53
C LYS A 2 43.88 -42.04 5.91
N THR A 3 43.64 -42.97 6.83
CA THR A 3 42.31 -43.38 7.31
C THR A 3 41.60 -42.29 8.09
N ILE A 4 42.31 -41.49 8.90
CA ILE A 4 41.75 -40.39 9.65
C ILE A 4 41.31 -39.24 8.77
N LYS A 5 42.07 -38.95 7.68
CA LYS A 5 41.70 -37.91 6.69
C LYS A 5 40.43 -38.25 5.93
N ILE A 6 40.23 -39.55 5.59
CA ILE A 6 39.00 -40.00 4.89
C ILE A 6 37.79 -39.90 5.83
N LEU A 7 37.92 -40.22 7.11
CA LEU A 7 36.83 -40.11 8.09
C LEU A 7 36.40 -38.66 8.30
N ILE A 8 37.34 -37.71 8.35
CA ILE A 8 37.06 -36.27 8.46
C ILE A 8 36.34 -35.72 7.22
N ILE A 9 36.73 -36.16 5.99
CA ILE A 9 36.10 -35.76 4.73
C ILE A 9 34.64 -36.25 4.68
N ILE A 10 34.39 -37.51 5.10
CA ILE A 10 33.03 -38.07 5.16
C ILE A 10 32.16 -37.33 6.16
N MET A 11 32.72 -36.94 7.33
CA MET A 11 32.00 -36.19 8.34
C MET A 11 31.67 -34.74 7.88
N ILE A 12 32.57 -34.09 7.13
CA ILE A 12 32.33 -32.77 6.57
C ILE A 12 31.27 -32.86 5.46
N PHE A 13 31.26 -33.92 4.64
CA PHE A 13 30.25 -34.09 3.58
C PHE A 13 28.86 -34.42 4.14
N ALA A 14 28.76 -35.10 5.30
CA ALA A 14 27.50 -35.36 5.98
C ALA A 14 26.89 -34.08 6.60
N ILE A 15 27.72 -33.10 7.02
CA ILE A 15 27.25 -31.82 7.54
C ILE A 15 26.69 -30.90 6.43
N ILE A 16 27.21 -31.01 5.20
CA ILE A 16 26.75 -30.22 4.04
C ILE A 16 25.38 -30.69 3.52
N GLN A 17 24.95 -31.91 3.85
CA GLN A 17 23.64 -32.45 3.44
C GLN A 17 22.54 -32.32 4.50
N MET A 18 22.78 -31.61 5.61
CA MET A 18 21.66 -31.25 6.48
C MET A 18 20.72 -30.30 5.71
N PRO A 19 19.48 -30.70 5.45
CA PRO A 19 18.52 -29.77 4.87
C PRO A 19 18.44 -28.60 5.85
N VAL A 20 18.79 -27.42 5.37
CA VAL A 20 18.47 -26.18 6.08
C VAL A 20 16.95 -26.10 6.03
N PHE A 21 16.31 -26.58 7.10
CA PHE A 21 14.90 -26.32 7.31
C PHE A 21 14.80 -24.82 7.54
N ASP A 22 14.54 -24.08 6.47
CA ASP A 22 14.02 -22.72 6.58
C ASP A 22 12.72 -22.86 7.38
N ALA A 23 12.80 -22.54 8.66
CA ALA A 23 11.64 -22.49 9.55
C ALA A 23 10.81 -21.27 9.14
N ARG A 24 10.18 -21.32 7.96
CA ARG A 24 9.19 -20.36 7.53
C ARG A 24 7.95 -20.64 8.36
N ALA A 25 7.73 -19.83 9.36
CA ALA A 25 6.47 -19.81 10.09
C ALA A 25 5.50 -18.93 9.32
N GLY A 26 4.29 -19.41 9.06
CA GLY A 26 3.24 -18.54 8.58
C GLY A 26 2.37 -19.11 7.47
N ILE A 27 1.39 -18.31 7.11
CA ILE A 27 0.54 -18.53 5.96
C ILE A 27 0.84 -17.49 4.87
N SER A 28 0.63 -17.87 3.60
CA SER A 28 0.55 -16.93 2.49
C SER A 28 -0.85 -16.98 1.88
N VAL A 29 -1.29 -15.87 1.30
CA VAL A 29 -2.61 -15.74 0.68
C VAL A 29 -2.44 -15.19 -0.72
N ALA A 30 -3.14 -15.77 -1.68
CA ALA A 30 -3.16 -15.32 -3.06
C ALA A 30 -4.59 -15.27 -3.61
N PRO A 31 -4.95 -14.22 -4.34
CA PRO A 31 -4.18 -13.00 -4.51
C PRO A 31 -4.04 -12.20 -3.21
N ASP A 32 -3.14 -11.22 -3.16
CA ASP A 32 -2.94 -10.34 -1.99
C ASP A 32 -4.10 -9.36 -1.78
N ARG A 33 -4.97 -9.23 -2.80
CA ARG A 33 -6.21 -8.45 -2.81
C ARG A 33 -7.13 -8.93 -3.91
N HIS A 34 -8.42 -8.66 -3.79
CA HIS A 34 -9.37 -8.71 -4.90
C HIS A 34 -9.98 -7.34 -5.15
N ILE A 35 -10.13 -6.99 -6.42
CA ILE A 35 -10.94 -5.87 -6.89
C ILE A 35 -11.98 -6.48 -7.82
N VAL A 36 -13.23 -6.43 -7.41
CA VAL A 36 -14.34 -6.99 -8.17
C VAL A 36 -15.33 -5.87 -8.54
N SER A 37 -15.96 -6.02 -9.69
CA SER A 37 -16.98 -5.07 -10.16
C SER A 37 -18.29 -5.80 -10.32
N LEU A 38 -19.34 -5.33 -9.65
CA LEU A 38 -20.69 -5.90 -9.65
C LEU A 38 -21.68 -4.85 -10.15
N SER A 39 -22.75 -5.30 -10.80
CA SER A 39 -23.94 -4.48 -11.00
C SER A 39 -24.74 -4.41 -9.69
N PRO A 40 -25.58 -3.37 -9.46
CA PRO A 40 -26.57 -3.41 -8.36
C PRO A 40 -27.39 -4.70 -8.41
N GLY A 41 -27.59 -5.38 -7.29
CA GLY A 41 -28.29 -6.66 -7.17
C GLY A 41 -27.51 -7.89 -7.67
N GLU A 42 -26.30 -7.75 -8.17
CA GLU A 42 -25.50 -8.87 -8.66
C GLU A 42 -24.84 -9.64 -7.50
N GLU A 43 -24.76 -10.97 -7.68
CA GLU A 43 -24.03 -11.87 -6.78
C GLU A 43 -22.88 -12.55 -7.51
N MET A 44 -21.77 -12.77 -6.79
CA MET A 44 -20.62 -13.50 -7.30
C MET A 44 -19.86 -14.25 -6.21
N LEU A 45 -19.01 -15.19 -6.63
CA LEU A 45 -18.08 -15.88 -5.73
C LEU A 45 -16.66 -15.36 -5.94
N VAL A 46 -16.02 -14.99 -4.84
CA VAL A 46 -14.61 -14.60 -4.78
C VAL A 46 -13.82 -15.72 -4.10
N LYS A 47 -12.66 -16.06 -4.64
CA LYS A 47 -11.82 -17.13 -4.11
C LYS A 47 -10.42 -16.61 -3.79
N TYR A 48 -9.97 -16.86 -2.57
CA TYR A 48 -8.58 -16.74 -2.16
C TYR A 48 -7.99 -18.15 -1.97
N GLN A 49 -6.72 -18.30 -2.24
CA GLN A 49 -5.96 -19.49 -1.92
C GLN A 49 -5.08 -19.19 -0.72
N VAL A 50 -5.27 -19.91 0.37
CA VAL A 50 -4.39 -19.82 1.53
C VAL A 50 -3.44 -21.01 1.52
N SER A 51 -2.15 -20.76 1.69
CA SER A 51 -1.09 -21.78 1.71
C SER A 51 -0.38 -21.75 3.06
N ASN A 52 -0.27 -22.89 3.70
CA ASN A 52 0.50 -23.05 4.92
C ASN A 52 1.96 -23.37 4.56
N VAL A 53 2.84 -22.39 4.68
CA VAL A 53 4.28 -22.52 4.43
C VAL A 53 5.06 -22.94 5.67
N GLY A 54 4.37 -23.15 6.78
CA GLY A 54 4.94 -23.61 8.04
C GLY A 54 5.11 -25.13 8.11
N ALA A 55 5.75 -25.60 9.18
CA ALA A 55 6.02 -27.02 9.42
C ALA A 55 4.91 -27.75 10.19
N LYS A 56 3.88 -27.06 10.64
CA LYS A 56 2.76 -27.62 11.42
C LYS A 56 1.42 -27.19 10.80
N ASP A 57 0.43 -28.03 11.01
CA ASP A 57 -0.94 -27.76 10.58
C ASP A 57 -1.52 -26.54 11.30
N VAL A 58 -2.34 -25.76 10.60
CA VAL A 58 -2.99 -24.56 11.16
C VAL A 58 -4.49 -24.58 10.96
N ASN A 59 -5.21 -24.10 11.96
CA ASN A 59 -6.63 -23.76 11.82
C ASN A 59 -6.76 -22.23 11.74
N ILE A 60 -7.35 -21.73 10.67
CA ILE A 60 -7.46 -20.31 10.35
C ILE A 60 -8.90 -19.89 10.49
N THR A 61 -9.18 -18.93 11.37
CA THR A 61 -10.49 -18.29 11.47
C THR A 61 -10.53 -17.08 10.56
N ILE A 62 -11.59 -16.94 9.75
CA ILE A 62 -11.80 -15.85 8.81
C ILE A 62 -12.78 -14.87 9.43
N ALA A 63 -12.37 -13.62 9.58
CA ALA A 63 -13.20 -12.56 10.14
C ALA A 63 -13.20 -11.37 9.16
N PRO A 64 -14.30 -11.15 8.41
CA PRO A 64 -14.45 -9.93 7.62
C PRO A 64 -14.71 -8.75 8.55
N GLU A 65 -14.12 -7.61 8.26
CA GLU A 65 -14.33 -6.35 9.00
C GLU A 65 -14.40 -5.19 8.02
N ALA A 66 -15.06 -4.11 8.43
CA ALA A 66 -14.98 -2.86 7.73
C ALA A 66 -13.54 -2.35 7.70
N TRP A 67 -13.07 -1.85 6.55
CA TRP A 67 -11.83 -1.10 6.54
C TRP A 67 -12.01 0.17 7.40
N SER A 68 -11.01 0.50 8.21
CA SER A 68 -11.07 1.55 9.23
C SER A 68 -11.82 2.81 8.77
N GLY A 69 -12.94 3.10 9.43
CA GLY A 69 -13.79 4.27 9.19
C GLY A 69 -14.65 4.21 7.92
N LEU A 70 -14.80 3.04 7.30
CA LEU A 70 -15.77 2.78 6.24
C LEU A 70 -17.01 2.04 6.78
N LYS A 71 -18.05 1.93 5.93
CA LYS A 71 -19.28 1.19 6.27
C LYS A 71 -18.97 -0.30 6.44
N ASP A 72 -19.70 -0.95 7.32
CA ASP A 72 -19.60 -2.38 7.56
C ASP A 72 -20.00 -3.19 6.32
N PRO A 73 -19.18 -4.14 5.86
CA PRO A 73 -19.45 -4.96 4.69
C PRO A 73 -20.26 -6.23 4.98
N TYR A 74 -20.68 -6.49 6.21
CA TYR A 74 -21.28 -7.78 6.60
C TYR A 74 -22.50 -8.16 5.76
N ASP A 75 -23.36 -7.20 5.43
CA ASP A 75 -24.55 -7.46 4.62
C ASP A 75 -24.24 -7.84 3.16
N TRP A 76 -22.99 -7.62 2.73
CA TRP A 76 -22.53 -7.92 1.37
C TRP A 76 -21.79 -9.25 1.26
N LEU A 77 -21.43 -9.87 2.39
CA LEU A 77 -20.52 -11.00 2.42
C LEU A 77 -21.16 -12.22 3.06
N ALA A 78 -21.04 -13.36 2.36
CA ALA A 78 -21.40 -14.66 2.87
C ALA A 78 -20.16 -15.58 2.83
N LEU A 79 -19.60 -15.89 3.99
CA LEU A 79 -18.52 -16.88 4.08
C LEU A 79 -19.08 -18.28 3.89
N GLN A 80 -18.46 -19.08 3.03
CA GLN A 80 -18.81 -20.50 2.92
C GLN A 80 -18.42 -21.26 4.20
N SER A 81 -17.33 -20.85 4.84
CA SER A 81 -16.88 -21.30 6.15
C SER A 81 -16.09 -20.18 6.83
N ASP A 82 -16.29 -20.02 8.12
CA ASP A 82 -15.54 -19.10 8.97
C ASP A 82 -14.21 -19.70 9.46
N ASN A 83 -13.99 -21.00 9.21
CA ASN A 83 -12.76 -21.70 9.57
C ASN A 83 -12.24 -22.56 8.42
N VAL A 84 -10.92 -22.52 8.23
CA VAL A 84 -10.21 -23.33 7.23
C VAL A 84 -9.02 -24.02 7.89
N TYR A 85 -9.00 -25.34 7.82
CA TYR A 85 -7.86 -26.15 8.26
C TYR A 85 -6.91 -26.39 7.10
N VAL A 86 -5.61 -26.06 7.30
CA VAL A 86 -4.58 -26.20 6.26
C VAL A 86 -3.39 -26.97 6.84
N LYS A 87 -3.12 -28.15 6.28
CA LYS A 87 -1.95 -28.94 6.67
C LYS A 87 -0.66 -28.27 6.27
N ALA A 88 0.41 -28.61 6.98
CA ALA A 88 1.76 -28.17 6.68
C ALA A 88 2.12 -28.47 5.22
N GLY A 89 2.58 -27.43 4.49
CA GLY A 89 2.93 -27.52 3.07
C GLY A 89 1.75 -27.61 2.10
N GLU A 90 0.50 -27.65 2.57
CA GLU A 90 -0.70 -27.71 1.73
C GLU A 90 -1.35 -26.32 1.55
N SER A 91 -2.35 -26.28 0.68
CA SER A 91 -3.14 -25.09 0.40
C SER A 91 -4.63 -25.41 0.41
N SER A 92 -5.45 -24.46 0.83
CA SER A 92 -6.91 -24.57 0.82
C SER A 92 -7.56 -23.31 0.27
N PRO A 93 -8.69 -23.41 -0.44
CA PRO A 93 -9.44 -22.25 -0.90
C PRO A 93 -10.27 -21.64 0.24
N ILE A 94 -10.41 -20.33 0.21
CA ILE A 94 -11.42 -19.56 0.94
C ILE A 94 -12.40 -19.05 -0.12
N VAL A 95 -13.68 -19.38 0.02
CA VAL A 95 -14.72 -18.95 -0.90
C VAL A 95 -15.69 -18.04 -0.17
N ILE A 96 -15.94 -16.88 -0.77
CA ILE A 96 -16.78 -15.82 -0.22
C ILE A 96 -17.83 -15.46 -1.27
N GLY A 97 -19.11 -15.56 -0.89
CA GLY A 97 -20.20 -14.95 -1.65
C GLY A 97 -20.18 -13.45 -1.45
N VAL A 98 -20.29 -12.70 -2.53
CA VAL A 98 -20.45 -11.25 -2.53
C VAL A 98 -21.78 -10.94 -3.17
N SER A 99 -22.65 -10.17 -2.49
CA SER A 99 -23.96 -9.75 -2.98
C SER A 99 -24.09 -8.24 -2.84
N ALA A 100 -24.21 -7.55 -3.97
CA ALA A 100 -24.40 -6.10 -3.97
C ALA A 100 -25.90 -5.78 -3.79
N PRO A 101 -26.31 -4.92 -2.84
CA PRO A 101 -27.68 -4.41 -2.77
C PRO A 101 -28.12 -3.70 -4.07
N GLU A 102 -29.42 -3.67 -4.32
CA GLU A 102 -30.03 -3.03 -5.49
C GLU A 102 -29.77 -1.51 -5.55
N ASP A 103 -29.64 -0.88 -4.40
CA ASP A 103 -29.39 0.56 -4.22
C ASP A 103 -27.92 0.90 -3.97
N ALA A 104 -27.02 -0.08 -4.14
CA ALA A 104 -25.60 0.11 -3.90
C ALA A 104 -24.97 1.07 -4.91
N ILE A 105 -24.08 1.94 -4.43
CA ILE A 105 -23.32 2.92 -5.23
C ILE A 105 -21.86 2.98 -4.78
N GLY A 106 -20.97 3.32 -5.72
CA GLY A 106 -19.56 3.53 -5.45
C GLY A 106 -18.84 2.24 -5.11
N GLU A 107 -18.17 2.21 -3.97
CA GLU A 107 -17.37 1.07 -3.53
C GLU A 107 -17.67 0.67 -2.09
N MET A 108 -17.71 -0.62 -1.85
CA MET A 108 -17.63 -1.24 -0.53
C MET A 108 -16.26 -1.91 -0.37
N VAL A 109 -15.62 -1.74 0.79
CA VAL A 109 -14.31 -2.35 1.06
C VAL A 109 -14.38 -3.18 2.34
N ALA A 110 -14.04 -4.44 2.21
CA ALA A 110 -13.88 -5.36 3.33
C ALA A 110 -12.40 -5.68 3.55
N MET A 111 -11.99 -5.81 4.81
CA MET A 111 -10.74 -6.44 5.20
C MET A 111 -11.05 -7.85 5.73
N LEU A 112 -10.57 -8.86 5.02
CA LEU A 112 -10.70 -10.24 5.46
C LEU A 112 -9.51 -10.57 6.34
N PHE A 113 -9.74 -10.72 7.64
CA PHE A 113 -8.70 -11.13 8.56
C PHE A 113 -8.62 -12.63 8.69
N LEU A 114 -7.44 -13.17 8.42
CA LEU A 114 -7.09 -14.55 8.64
C LEU A 114 -6.34 -14.64 9.98
N CYS A 115 -7.04 -15.17 10.97
CA CYS A 115 -6.56 -15.24 12.34
C CYS A 115 -6.13 -16.69 12.66
N TYR A 116 -4.91 -16.90 13.11
CA TYR A 116 -4.41 -18.20 13.51
C TYR A 116 -3.38 -18.07 14.63
N LYS A 117 -3.16 -19.18 15.33
CA LYS A 117 -2.08 -19.27 16.33
C LYS A 117 -0.81 -19.76 15.65
N ASP A 118 0.26 -19.05 15.86
CA ASP A 118 1.59 -19.57 15.54
C ASP A 118 1.83 -20.80 16.43
N THR A 119 2.19 -21.91 15.79
CA THR A 119 2.50 -23.17 16.45
C THR A 119 3.96 -23.26 16.90
N SER A 120 4.73 -22.18 16.75
CA SER A 120 6.06 -22.01 17.34
C SER A 120 5.97 -21.90 18.88
N GLU A 121 7.11 -21.95 19.54
CA GLU A 121 7.19 -21.82 21.02
C GLU A 121 6.61 -20.48 21.53
N SER A 122 6.56 -19.45 20.67
CA SER A 122 6.04 -18.12 21.02
C SER A 122 4.52 -18.07 21.18
N GLN A 123 3.76 -19.03 20.62
CA GLN A 123 2.29 -19.10 20.64
C GLN A 123 1.58 -17.77 20.28
N LEU A 124 2.17 -17.00 19.39
CA LEU A 124 1.63 -15.71 18.97
C LEU A 124 0.31 -15.88 18.22
N ASN A 125 -0.65 -15.01 18.51
CA ASN A 125 -1.83 -14.86 17.68
C ASN A 125 -1.46 -13.98 16.49
N ILE A 126 -1.53 -14.53 15.27
CA ILE A 126 -1.24 -13.84 14.03
C ILE A 126 -2.55 -13.47 13.36
N ARG A 127 -2.59 -12.27 12.79
CA ARG A 127 -3.73 -11.74 12.06
C ARG A 127 -3.25 -11.11 10.76
N ASN A 128 -3.53 -11.78 9.64
CA ASN A 128 -3.22 -11.29 8.30
C ASN A 128 -4.47 -10.70 7.67
N GLY A 129 -4.42 -9.43 7.25
CA GLY A 129 -5.52 -8.77 6.55
C GLY A 129 -5.35 -8.85 5.04
N VAL A 130 -6.41 -9.24 4.33
CA VAL A 130 -6.46 -9.29 2.86
C VAL A 130 -7.66 -8.47 2.40
N PRO A 131 -7.46 -7.39 1.62
CA PRO A 131 -8.55 -6.52 1.21
C PRO A 131 -9.37 -7.12 0.06
N LEU A 132 -10.68 -6.84 0.11
CA LEU A 132 -11.64 -7.08 -0.95
C LEU A 132 -12.35 -5.77 -1.27
N TYR A 133 -12.13 -5.26 -2.49
CA TYR A 133 -12.75 -4.06 -3.03
C TYR A 133 -13.91 -4.47 -3.93
N MET A 134 -15.10 -3.96 -3.66
CA MET A 134 -16.34 -4.28 -4.36
C MET A 134 -16.89 -3.00 -4.98
N ILE A 135 -16.64 -2.79 -6.28
CA ILE A 135 -17.02 -1.59 -7.03
C ILE A 135 -18.36 -1.84 -7.73
N ILE A 136 -19.29 -0.90 -7.61
CA ILE A 136 -20.60 -0.96 -8.26
C ILE A 136 -20.53 -0.27 -9.61
N LYS A 137 -20.62 -1.07 -10.67
CA LYS A 137 -20.51 -0.63 -12.06
C LYS A 137 -21.49 0.47 -12.42
N GLY A 138 -20.98 1.53 -13.07
CA GLY A 138 -21.78 2.64 -13.57
C GLY A 138 -22.16 3.67 -12.50
N THR A 139 -21.65 3.52 -11.28
CA THR A 139 -21.87 4.46 -10.17
C THR A 139 -20.58 5.03 -9.63
N GLU A 140 -19.46 4.70 -10.28
CA GLU A 140 -18.14 5.18 -9.88
C GLU A 140 -18.02 6.69 -10.11
N ASP A 141 -17.62 7.40 -9.07
CA ASP A 141 -17.22 8.80 -9.12
C ASP A 141 -15.75 8.87 -8.69
N TYR A 142 -14.91 9.31 -9.62
CA TYR A 142 -13.48 9.45 -9.40
C TYR A 142 -13.17 10.92 -9.13
N GLY A 143 -12.67 11.23 -7.95
CA GLY A 143 -12.28 12.58 -7.56
C GLY A 143 -10.95 12.59 -6.85
N LEU A 144 -10.11 13.56 -7.19
CA LEU A 144 -8.78 13.69 -6.61
C LEU A 144 -8.37 15.17 -6.51
N ASP A 145 -7.92 15.59 -5.34
CA ASP A 145 -7.41 16.93 -5.08
C ASP A 145 -6.03 16.90 -4.43
N ILE A 146 -5.25 17.95 -4.65
CA ILE A 146 -4.04 18.24 -3.89
C ILE A 146 -4.38 19.25 -2.80
N ASP A 147 -4.42 18.79 -1.55
CA ASP A 147 -4.71 19.67 -0.42
C ASP A 147 -3.56 20.63 -0.14
N ASN A 148 -2.34 20.10 -0.07
CA ASN A 148 -1.16 20.87 0.35
C ASN A 148 0.12 20.40 -0.34
N ILE A 149 1.07 21.34 -0.49
CA ILE A 149 2.46 21.06 -0.84
C ILE A 149 3.33 21.81 0.16
N GLU A 150 4.22 21.08 0.83
CA GLU A 150 5.20 21.63 1.77
C GLU A 150 6.60 21.26 1.34
N VAL A 151 7.55 22.19 1.52
CA VAL A 151 8.96 21.99 1.22
C VAL A 151 9.77 22.40 2.44
N THR A 152 10.63 21.51 2.90
CA THR A 152 11.49 21.77 4.06
C THR A 152 12.90 21.24 3.84
N TYR A 153 13.87 21.79 4.57
CA TYR A 153 15.20 21.20 4.73
C TYR A 153 15.27 20.37 6.02
N THR A 154 15.95 19.24 5.93
CA THR A 154 16.37 18.45 7.10
C THR A 154 17.88 18.24 7.01
N LYS A 155 18.59 18.56 8.09
CA LYS A 155 20.01 18.24 8.19
C LYS A 155 20.18 16.74 8.42
N ASN A 156 21.01 16.12 7.59
CA ASN A 156 21.40 14.73 7.80
C ASN A 156 22.59 14.63 8.77
N ASP A 157 23.01 13.42 9.10
CA ASP A 157 24.09 13.11 10.05
C ASP A 157 25.44 13.74 9.66
N ASN A 158 25.64 14.09 8.38
CA ASN A 158 26.82 14.79 7.87
C ASN A 158 26.66 16.31 7.84
N ASN A 159 25.64 16.86 8.48
CA ASN A 159 25.27 18.28 8.50
C ASN A 159 24.98 18.88 7.10
N VAL A 160 24.56 18.02 6.16
CA VAL A 160 24.16 18.39 4.81
C VAL A 160 22.65 18.51 4.75
N ASN A 161 22.16 19.54 4.04
CA ASN A 161 20.74 19.75 3.88
C ASN A 161 20.14 18.79 2.84
N ASP A 162 19.16 18.00 3.25
CA ASP A 162 18.31 17.21 2.37
C ASP A 162 16.96 17.93 2.21
N LEU A 163 16.48 18.05 0.97
CA LEU A 163 15.16 18.62 0.68
C LEU A 163 14.08 17.55 0.88
N ASN A 164 13.06 17.89 1.63
CA ASN A 164 11.86 17.07 1.78
C ASN A 164 10.67 17.81 1.16
N ILE A 165 9.94 17.13 0.28
CA ILE A 165 8.70 17.61 -0.30
C ILE A 165 7.60 16.71 0.18
N ILE A 166 6.55 17.30 0.72
CA ILE A 166 5.35 16.63 1.20
C ILE A 166 4.21 17.08 0.30
N VAL A 167 3.48 16.13 -0.24
CA VAL A 167 2.26 16.35 -1.05
C VAL A 167 1.11 15.64 -0.39
N ASP A 168 0.18 16.39 0.15
CA ASP A 168 -1.05 15.88 0.73
C ASP A 168 -2.15 15.85 -0.32
N ILE A 169 -2.72 14.70 -0.52
CA ILE A 169 -3.81 14.48 -1.49
C ILE A 169 -5.08 14.00 -0.78
N ASN A 170 -6.21 14.25 -1.42
CA ASN A 170 -7.52 13.86 -0.95
C ASN A 170 -8.29 13.15 -2.06
N ASN A 171 -8.76 11.94 -1.81
CA ASN A 171 -9.71 11.26 -2.67
C ASN A 171 -11.12 11.78 -2.35
N THR A 172 -11.66 12.59 -3.23
CA THR A 172 -13.00 13.20 -3.11
C THR A 172 -14.11 12.36 -3.76
N GLY A 173 -13.72 11.29 -4.46
CA GLY A 173 -14.63 10.37 -5.11
C GLY A 173 -15.26 9.31 -4.18
N ASN A 174 -16.00 8.38 -4.78
CA ASN A 174 -16.70 7.31 -4.06
C ASN A 174 -16.09 5.90 -4.26
N VAL A 175 -14.94 5.82 -4.97
CA VAL A 175 -14.14 4.61 -5.16
C VAL A 175 -12.68 4.86 -4.78
N HIS A 176 -11.93 3.81 -4.50
CA HIS A 176 -10.49 3.95 -4.27
C HIS A 176 -9.76 4.36 -5.55
N ILE A 177 -8.63 5.01 -5.40
CA ILE A 177 -7.72 5.39 -6.49
C ILE A 177 -6.28 5.02 -6.16
N VAL A 178 -5.47 4.81 -7.20
CA VAL A 178 -4.02 4.60 -7.08
C VAL A 178 -3.34 5.63 -8.00
N PRO A 179 -3.19 6.88 -7.56
CA PRO A 179 -2.72 7.94 -8.42
C PRO A 179 -1.22 7.81 -8.74
N ASP A 180 -0.87 8.18 -9.97
CA ASP A 180 0.50 8.50 -10.33
C ASP A 180 0.80 9.93 -9.89
N VAL A 181 1.84 10.10 -9.08
CA VAL A 181 2.24 11.41 -8.54
C VAL A 181 3.59 11.80 -9.10
N LYS A 182 3.65 12.93 -9.79
CA LYS A 182 4.89 13.54 -10.28
C LYS A 182 5.14 14.88 -9.61
N VAL A 183 6.39 15.16 -9.31
CA VAL A 183 6.81 16.42 -8.72
C VAL A 183 7.91 17.04 -9.60
N PHE A 184 7.74 18.32 -9.93
CA PHE A 184 8.68 19.11 -10.70
C PHE A 184 9.16 20.28 -9.87
N ILE A 185 10.48 20.54 -9.86
CA ILE A 185 11.07 21.72 -9.23
C ILE A 185 11.72 22.57 -10.30
N ARG A 186 11.33 23.85 -10.36
CA ARG A 186 11.85 24.84 -11.29
C ARG A 186 12.41 26.06 -10.57
N ASN A 187 13.41 26.67 -11.15
CA ASN A 187 13.90 27.96 -10.67
C ASN A 187 13.02 29.10 -11.21
N ASN A 188 13.30 30.33 -10.76
CA ASN A 188 12.58 31.55 -11.17
C ASN A 188 12.56 31.81 -12.70
N ASN A 189 13.52 31.25 -13.46
CA ASN A 189 13.56 31.35 -14.91
C ASN A 189 12.81 30.19 -15.60
N GLY A 190 12.05 29.40 -14.89
CA GLY A 190 11.32 28.24 -15.39
C GLY A 190 12.17 27.01 -15.72
N LYS A 191 13.49 27.06 -15.50
CA LYS A 191 14.37 25.92 -15.77
C LYS A 191 14.06 24.78 -14.80
N LEU A 192 13.79 23.58 -15.35
CA LEU A 192 13.60 22.37 -14.59
C LEU A 192 14.93 21.96 -13.92
N LEU A 193 14.89 21.76 -12.61
CA LEU A 193 16.02 21.31 -11.78
C LEU A 193 15.88 19.86 -11.36
N LYS A 194 14.64 19.43 -11.09
CA LYS A 194 14.31 18.07 -10.65
C LYS A 194 12.94 17.67 -11.15
N GLU A 195 12.85 16.44 -11.61
CA GLU A 195 11.63 15.70 -11.82
C GLU A 195 11.72 14.40 -11.01
N ALA A 196 10.66 14.03 -10.35
CA ALA A 196 10.57 12.78 -9.62
C ALA A 196 9.14 12.24 -9.66
N SER A 197 9.02 10.94 -9.90
CA SER A 197 7.78 10.21 -9.76
C SER A 197 7.74 9.56 -8.38
N LEU A 198 6.64 9.72 -7.67
CA LEU A 198 6.41 9.11 -6.36
C LEU A 198 5.75 7.73 -6.55
N ASN A 199 6.38 6.89 -7.38
CA ASN A 199 5.85 5.61 -7.85
C ASN A 199 5.87 4.52 -6.75
N ARG A 200 5.22 4.78 -5.65
CA ARG A 200 4.75 3.71 -4.77
C ARG A 200 3.24 3.66 -4.95
N PRO A 201 2.71 2.61 -5.59
CA PRO A 201 1.26 2.48 -5.76
C PRO A 201 0.62 2.37 -4.37
N ASN A 202 0.12 3.49 -3.87
CA ASN A 202 -0.63 3.54 -2.63
C ASN A 202 -2.11 3.71 -2.97
N ILE A 203 -2.90 2.78 -2.50
CA ILE A 203 -4.35 2.88 -2.60
C ILE A 203 -4.81 3.99 -1.65
N VAL A 204 -5.51 4.97 -2.21
CA VAL A 204 -6.18 6.03 -1.46
C VAL A 204 -7.67 5.73 -1.46
N LEU A 205 -8.18 5.28 -0.32
CA LEU A 205 -9.59 4.93 -0.17
C LEU A 205 -10.50 6.13 -0.35
N ARG A 206 -11.75 5.90 -0.74
CA ARG A 206 -12.77 6.96 -0.88
C ARG A 206 -12.87 7.84 0.36
N GLY A 207 -12.89 9.14 0.17
CA GLY A 207 -12.99 10.14 1.24
C GLY A 207 -11.80 10.14 2.20
N LYS A 208 -10.66 9.55 1.82
CA LYS A 208 -9.44 9.53 2.65
C LYS A 208 -8.35 10.37 2.04
N LYS A 209 -7.47 10.85 2.93
CA LYS A 209 -6.26 11.59 2.59
C LYS A 209 -5.06 10.67 2.59
N HIS A 210 -4.07 11.01 1.76
CA HIS A 210 -2.78 10.35 1.76
C HIS A 210 -1.66 11.38 1.61
N THR A 211 -0.52 11.13 2.28
CA THR A 211 0.65 12.00 2.23
C THR A 211 1.78 11.31 1.49
N TYR A 212 2.20 11.87 0.38
CA TYR A 212 3.41 11.47 -0.33
C TYR A 212 4.61 12.26 0.17
N ARG A 213 5.76 11.58 0.26
CA ARG A 213 7.02 12.19 0.71
C ARG A 213 8.12 11.90 -0.31
N LEU A 214 8.80 12.95 -0.76
CA LEU A 214 9.97 12.88 -1.61
C LEU A 214 11.16 13.48 -0.88
N GLY A 215 12.24 12.71 -0.73
CA GLY A 215 13.54 13.20 -0.29
C GLY A 215 14.45 13.45 -1.50
N TRP A 216 15.09 14.61 -1.55
CA TRP A 216 16.17 14.89 -2.47
C TRP A 216 17.43 15.19 -1.67
N ARG A 217 18.40 14.28 -1.73
CA ARG A 217 19.64 14.39 -0.97
C ARG A 217 20.56 15.46 -1.55
N ASN A 218 21.06 16.31 -0.69
CA ASN A 218 22.09 17.32 -0.97
C ASN A 218 21.81 18.13 -2.25
N PRO A 219 20.61 18.73 -2.43
CA PRO A 219 20.37 19.60 -3.58
C PRO A 219 21.20 20.89 -3.44
N PHE A 220 21.73 21.36 -4.55
CA PHE A 220 22.38 22.67 -4.59
C PHE A 220 21.39 23.71 -5.12
N PHE A 221 20.96 24.60 -4.26
CA PHE A 221 20.18 25.79 -4.61
C PHE A 221 21.03 27.06 -4.40
N LYS A 222 20.88 28.00 -5.28
CA LYS A 222 21.31 29.41 -5.06
C LYS A 222 20.19 30.13 -4.33
N ASP A 223 20.52 31.26 -3.69
CA ASP A 223 19.48 32.11 -3.12
C ASP A 223 18.49 32.54 -4.20
N GLY A 224 17.21 32.51 -3.87
CA GLY A 224 16.13 32.84 -4.80
C GLY A 224 14.86 32.05 -4.63
N ILE A 225 13.90 32.35 -5.51
CA ILE A 225 12.57 31.72 -5.50
C ILE A 225 12.55 30.51 -6.43
N TYR A 226 11.89 29.47 -5.98
CA TYR A 226 11.68 28.21 -6.68
C TYR A 226 10.21 27.85 -6.65
N THR A 227 9.77 27.15 -7.69
CA THR A 227 8.40 26.60 -7.78
C THR A 227 8.49 25.08 -7.74
N VAL A 228 7.68 24.49 -6.87
CA VAL A 228 7.37 23.07 -6.89
C VAL A 228 5.98 22.88 -7.45
N THR A 229 5.83 22.02 -8.46
CA THR A 229 4.57 21.63 -9.07
C THR A 229 4.36 20.15 -8.78
N ALA A 230 3.26 19.79 -8.13
CA ALA A 230 2.79 18.42 -8.06
C ALA A 230 1.72 18.18 -9.13
N VAL A 231 1.80 17.04 -9.79
CA VAL A 231 0.82 16.60 -10.81
C VAL A 231 0.36 15.21 -10.42
N LEU A 232 -0.95 15.03 -10.41
CA LEU A 232 -1.62 13.76 -10.13
C LEU A 232 -2.36 13.30 -11.37
N ASP A 233 -2.10 12.07 -11.77
CA ASP A 233 -2.80 11.37 -12.84
C ASP A 233 -3.41 10.08 -12.29
N TYR A 234 -4.57 9.69 -12.78
CA TYR A 234 -5.16 8.39 -12.48
C TYR A 234 -5.79 7.79 -13.72
N GLU A 235 -4.98 7.06 -14.50
CA GLU A 235 -5.38 6.50 -15.78
C GLU A 235 -6.09 7.57 -16.66
N ASP A 236 -6.99 7.16 -17.53
CA ASP A 236 -7.84 8.09 -18.31
C ASP A 236 -9.18 8.39 -17.61
N LYS A 237 -9.26 8.19 -16.29
CA LYS A 237 -10.52 8.28 -15.53
C LYS A 237 -10.80 9.67 -14.97
N ILE A 238 -9.75 10.48 -14.80
CA ILE A 238 -9.85 11.86 -14.36
C ILE A 238 -8.92 12.74 -15.19
N GLU A 239 -9.26 14.03 -15.31
CA GLU A 239 -8.31 15.02 -15.81
C GLU A 239 -7.15 15.16 -14.81
N SER A 240 -5.93 15.41 -15.34
CA SER A 240 -4.76 15.61 -14.49
C SER A 240 -4.96 16.77 -13.53
N VAL A 241 -4.77 16.52 -12.25
CA VAL A 241 -4.86 17.55 -11.22
C VAL A 241 -3.45 18.06 -10.92
N SER A 242 -3.27 19.38 -10.92
CA SER A 242 -1.98 19.99 -10.59
C SER A 242 -2.11 21.12 -9.57
N LYS A 243 -1.07 21.26 -8.75
CA LYS A 243 -0.94 22.36 -7.79
C LYS A 243 0.49 22.84 -7.76
N GLU A 244 0.65 24.15 -7.59
CA GLU A 244 1.95 24.78 -7.42
C GLU A 244 2.08 25.40 -6.03
N ALA A 245 3.30 25.35 -5.52
CA ALA A 245 3.71 26.09 -4.34
C ALA A 245 5.09 26.71 -4.60
N GLN A 246 5.37 27.85 -3.97
CA GLN A 246 6.65 28.52 -4.08
C GLN A 246 7.37 28.51 -2.74
N PHE A 247 8.69 28.43 -2.82
CA PHE A 247 9.56 28.57 -1.66
C PHE A 247 10.77 29.45 -2.00
N ASN A 248 11.23 30.17 -1.00
CA ASN A 248 12.43 30.96 -1.08
C ASN A 248 13.60 30.24 -0.43
N VAL A 249 14.75 30.27 -1.06
CA VAL A 249 16.02 29.82 -0.49
C VAL A 249 16.86 31.05 -0.17
N SER A 250 17.31 31.18 1.05
CA SER A 250 18.18 32.26 1.53
C SER A 250 19.09 31.73 2.64
N ASP A 251 20.38 31.93 2.53
CA ASP A 251 21.38 31.52 3.53
C ASP A 251 21.22 30.02 3.93
N ASN A 252 21.02 29.15 2.95
CA ASN A 252 20.77 27.72 3.15
C ASN A 252 19.52 27.37 4.01
N ASN A 253 18.56 28.27 4.11
CA ASN A 253 17.25 28.03 4.71
C ASN A 253 16.18 28.01 3.61
N ILE A 254 15.07 27.33 3.90
CA ILE A 254 13.87 27.34 3.06
C ILE A 254 12.71 27.95 3.82
N GLU A 255 11.99 28.83 3.13
CA GLU A 255 10.74 29.41 3.61
C GLU A 255 9.65 29.28 2.54
N MET A 256 8.52 28.69 2.90
CA MET A 256 7.36 28.60 2.00
C MET A 256 6.78 29.99 1.78
N ILE A 257 6.55 30.34 0.52
CA ILE A 257 5.84 31.57 0.15
C ILE A 257 4.34 31.27 0.22
N PRO A 258 3.57 31.97 1.09
CA PRO A 258 2.13 31.76 1.15
C PRO A 258 1.50 31.97 -0.22
N SER A 259 0.69 31.02 -0.67
CA SER A 259 -0.15 31.24 -1.86
C SER A 259 -1.09 32.42 -1.58
N ALA A 260 -1.15 33.39 -2.49
CA ALA A 260 -2.16 34.43 -2.39
C ALA A 260 -3.54 33.74 -2.28
N LYS A 261 -4.27 34.00 -1.20
CA LYS A 261 -5.66 33.52 -1.08
C LYS A 261 -6.38 33.99 -2.33
N ALA A 262 -6.89 33.05 -3.13
CA ALA A 262 -7.83 33.39 -4.18
C ALA A 262 -8.95 34.20 -3.50
N GLY A 263 -9.05 35.49 -3.83
CA GLY A 263 -10.10 36.37 -3.30
C GLY A 263 -11.45 35.76 -3.68
N ASN A 264 -12.33 35.68 -2.72
CA ASN A 264 -13.73 35.30 -2.91
C ASN A 264 -14.40 36.17 -3.93
#